data_9da4886a2da2bcc9e309f2b6d36e7684
#
_entry.id   9da4886a2da2bcc9e309f2b6d36e7684
#
_cell.length_a   1.000
_cell.length_b   1.000
_cell.length_c   1.000
_cell.angle_alpha   90.00
_cell.angle_beta   90.00
_cell.angle_gamma   90.00
#
_symmetry.space_group_name_H-M   'P 1'
#
loop_
_entity.id
_entity.type
_entity.pdbx_description
1 polymer ?
#
loop_
_entity_poly.entity_id
_entity_poly.type
_entity_poly.pdbx_seq_one_letter_code
_entity_poly.pdbx_strand_id
1 'polypeptide(L)'
;DAARGPCGACVGRGRVQTMDPWRGRRAGRLPPAEIEAGDLCAFALELAVWGAQADDLKFVTPPHAGRLAEAQAVLHMLGALDSTGRITEHGRSLTKMPLHPRLAHMVAKGGRSAPTLAAILSERDPLRGGSVDLALRLDAVAGKRVPAEVNHAALSRIKQDAKRLARGQTGDGPDTLGVLAALAYPDRVALRRKGDAPRYVMSGGKGAILSESDPLAGERLLVATDLDGDPREARMRQAARLSDSDLRESFADQIGWHKLCVWSRREGRVLARQQERFGALVLDDRAWSDAPAEDIAQAMLDGVRQLGLMPGKAAALFLARARLMGDGFPDFSEDHLLETLEDWLPGHLAGVRSTADWKAFDLLPALTARLSWDDQQALDRAAPAHFTTPLGRKIAIDYSETQPQIALRLQEVFGTTRHPMIAGQPLQIT
;
A
#
# COMPACT_ATOMS: atom_id res chain seq x y z
N ASP A 1 15.53 82.67 3.86
CA ASP A 1 15.12 81.78 4.98
C ASP A 1 14.55 80.52 4.44
N ALA A 2 15.34 79.49 4.59
CA ALA A 2 15.09 78.15 4.05
C ALA A 2 14.19 77.39 5.00
N ALA A 3 13.01 76.96 4.54
CA ALA A 3 12.19 76.00 5.19
C ALA A 3 12.48 74.59 4.56
N ARG A 4 13.16 73.77 5.30
CA ARG A 4 13.28 72.29 5.00
C ARG A 4 11.94 71.64 5.27
N GLY A 5 11.25 71.19 4.23
CA GLY A 5 10.10 70.30 4.34
C GLY A 5 10.53 68.91 4.75
N PRO A 6 9.77 68.17 5.59
CA PRO A 6 10.10 66.79 5.99
C PRO A 6 9.82 65.83 4.86
N CYS A 7 10.77 64.95 4.69
CA CYS A 7 10.68 63.77 3.79
C CYS A 7 9.38 62.99 4.03
N GLY A 8 8.52 62.93 3.02
CA GLY A 8 7.26 62.22 3.08
C GLY A 8 7.50 60.73 3.26
N ALA A 9 7.17 60.22 4.43
CA ALA A 9 7.05 58.81 4.68
C ALA A 9 6.01 58.24 3.72
N CYS A 10 6.41 57.29 2.88
CA CYS A 10 5.50 56.44 2.11
C CYS A 10 4.62 55.64 3.07
N VAL A 11 3.48 56.21 3.43
CA VAL A 11 2.42 55.46 4.07
C VAL A 11 1.79 54.57 2.99
N GLY A 12 2.25 53.32 2.95
CA GLY A 12 1.57 52.29 2.18
C GLY A 12 0.12 52.24 2.65
N ARG A 13 -0.82 52.59 1.76
CA ARG A 13 -2.24 52.35 1.97
C ARG A 13 -2.43 50.85 2.07
N GLY A 14 -2.35 50.29 3.27
CA GLY A 14 -2.80 48.98 3.59
C GLY A 14 -4.28 48.88 3.25
N ARG A 15 -4.60 48.17 2.20
CA ARG A 15 -5.97 47.77 1.89
C ARG A 15 -6.41 46.85 3.02
N VAL A 16 -7.13 47.36 4.01
CA VAL A 16 -7.81 46.55 5.01
C VAL A 16 -8.89 45.80 4.25
N GLN A 17 -8.60 44.59 3.86
CA GLN A 17 -9.65 43.63 3.44
C GLN A 17 -10.42 43.31 4.72
N THR A 18 -11.62 43.84 4.82
CA THR A 18 -12.61 43.33 5.77
C THR A 18 -12.93 41.90 5.35
N MET A 19 -12.25 40.96 6.00
CA MET A 19 -12.52 39.55 5.78
C MET A 19 -13.89 39.24 6.36
N ASP A 20 -14.80 38.73 5.49
CA ASP A 20 -16.05 38.14 5.88
C ASP A 20 -15.80 37.11 6.99
N PRO A 21 -16.43 37.21 8.18
CA PRO A 21 -16.20 36.28 9.30
C PRO A 21 -16.40 34.79 8.94
N TRP A 22 -17.15 34.51 7.89
CA TRP A 22 -17.39 33.16 7.39
C TRP A 22 -16.29 32.63 6.45
N ARG A 23 -15.56 33.50 5.76
CA ARG A 23 -14.39 33.13 4.96
C ARG A 23 -13.13 32.90 5.79
N GLY A 24 -12.98 33.60 6.90
CA GLY A 24 -11.82 33.49 7.80
C GLY A 24 -11.72 32.13 8.53
N ARG A 25 -12.79 31.35 8.60
CA ARG A 25 -12.76 30.00 9.23
C ARG A 25 -12.21 28.89 8.30
N ARG A 26 -12.02 29.15 7.01
CA ARG A 26 -11.51 28.17 6.04
C ARG A 26 -10.07 28.44 5.58
N ALA A 27 -9.56 29.61 5.81
CA ALA A 27 -8.15 29.91 5.57
C ALA A 27 -7.36 29.52 6.83
N GLY A 28 -6.47 28.53 6.73
CA GLY A 28 -5.48 28.26 7.77
C GLY A 28 -4.77 29.58 8.15
N ARG A 29 -4.54 29.83 9.42
CA ARG A 29 -4.02 31.11 9.94
C ARG A 29 -2.70 31.56 9.30
N LEU A 30 -1.91 30.61 8.82
CA LEU A 30 -0.64 30.82 8.11
C LEU A 30 -0.45 29.71 7.05
N PRO A 31 0.24 30.00 5.93
CA PRO A 31 0.64 28.93 5.04
C PRO A 31 1.56 27.94 5.78
N PRO A 32 1.51 26.64 5.46
CA PRO A 32 2.40 25.65 6.06
C PRO A 32 3.85 26.01 5.78
N ALA A 33 4.75 25.64 6.69
CA ALA A 33 6.18 25.82 6.48
C ALA A 33 6.63 25.01 5.25
N GLU A 34 7.65 25.49 4.53
CA GLU A 34 8.16 24.82 3.32
C GLU A 34 8.57 23.38 3.62
N ILE A 35 9.17 23.12 4.78
CA ILE A 35 9.54 21.77 5.24
C ILE A 35 8.34 20.83 5.45
N GLU A 36 7.15 21.39 5.67
CA GLU A 36 5.90 20.63 5.81
C GLU A 36 5.21 20.38 4.46
N ALA A 37 5.40 21.26 3.48
CA ALA A 37 4.67 21.23 2.21
C ALA A 37 5.54 20.81 1.02
N GLY A 38 6.85 21.06 1.04
CA GLY A 38 7.79 20.87 -0.05
C GLY A 38 8.21 19.41 -0.28
N ASP A 39 8.90 19.18 -1.40
CA ASP A 39 9.63 17.93 -1.67
C ASP A 39 10.91 17.92 -0.81
N LEU A 40 11.09 16.88 -0.01
CA LEU A 40 12.22 16.76 0.93
C LEU A 40 13.41 16.00 0.34
N CYS A 41 13.44 15.64 -0.94
CA CYS A 41 14.54 14.86 -1.53
C CYS A 41 15.89 15.58 -1.45
N ALA A 42 15.93 16.90 -1.71
CA ALA A 42 17.16 17.66 -1.58
C ALA A 42 17.66 17.70 -0.13
N PHE A 43 16.75 17.95 0.81
CA PHE A 43 17.04 17.96 2.23
C PHE A 43 17.53 16.58 2.74
N ALA A 44 16.84 15.49 2.36
CA ALA A 44 17.22 14.14 2.74
C ALA A 44 18.60 13.74 2.17
N LEU A 45 18.92 14.19 0.94
CA LEU A 45 20.23 13.95 0.34
C LEU A 45 21.35 14.70 1.07
N GLU A 46 21.12 15.95 1.48
CA GLU A 46 22.07 16.73 2.28
C GLU A 46 22.32 16.09 3.67
N LEU A 47 21.26 15.63 4.34
CA LEU A 47 21.42 14.89 5.60
C LEU A 47 22.30 13.65 5.42
N ALA A 48 22.09 12.91 4.33
CA ALA A 48 22.90 11.72 4.03
C ALA A 48 24.37 12.07 3.70
N VAL A 49 24.64 13.23 3.10
CA VAL A 49 26.02 13.75 2.90
C VAL A 49 26.71 14.01 4.23
N TRP A 50 25.99 14.60 5.18
CA TRP A 50 26.51 14.91 6.52
C TRP A 50 26.61 13.67 7.42
N GLY A 51 25.89 12.61 7.09
CA GLY A 51 25.78 11.42 7.93
C GLY A 51 24.94 11.65 9.18
N ALA A 52 24.04 12.66 9.16
CA ALA A 52 23.14 13.03 10.24
C ALA A 52 21.72 12.52 10.00
N GLN A 53 20.99 12.26 11.08
CA GLN A 53 19.56 12.01 11.04
C GLN A 53 18.80 13.31 11.32
N ALA A 54 17.56 13.40 10.86
CA ALA A 54 16.74 14.59 11.12
C ALA A 54 16.54 14.85 12.62
N ASP A 55 16.44 13.79 13.42
CA ASP A 55 16.24 13.85 14.87
C ASP A 55 17.48 14.36 15.63
N ASP A 56 18.65 14.32 15.00
CA ASP A 56 19.89 14.88 15.57
C ASP A 56 19.93 16.40 15.49
N LEU A 57 19.05 17.01 14.70
CA LEU A 57 19.04 18.44 14.41
C LEU A 57 17.89 19.15 15.12
N LYS A 58 18.13 20.41 15.51
CA LYS A 58 17.11 21.25 16.16
C LYS A 58 16.38 22.07 15.08
N PHE A 59 15.15 21.70 14.79
CA PHE A 59 14.26 22.45 13.88
C PHE A 59 13.25 23.28 14.65
N VAL A 60 12.91 24.44 14.11
CA VAL A 60 11.74 25.23 14.57
C VAL A 60 10.46 24.46 14.25
N THR A 61 10.40 23.88 13.06
CA THR A 61 9.34 22.96 12.62
C THR A 61 10.04 21.72 12.08
N PRO A 62 9.92 20.55 12.74
CA PRO A 62 10.58 19.34 12.28
C PRO A 62 9.92 18.81 10.99
N PRO A 63 10.69 18.13 10.11
CA PRO A 63 10.11 17.48 8.94
C PRO A 63 9.14 16.36 9.36
N HIS A 64 8.05 16.23 8.62
CA HIS A 64 7.11 15.12 8.86
C HIS A 64 7.78 13.78 8.51
N ALA A 65 7.84 12.85 9.48
CA ALA A 65 8.56 11.57 9.34
C ALA A 65 8.15 10.77 8.09
N GLY A 66 6.85 10.70 7.77
CA GLY A 66 6.36 10.01 6.58
C GLY A 66 6.83 10.66 5.27
N ARG A 67 6.91 11.98 5.20
CA ARG A 67 7.42 12.70 4.01
C ARG A 67 8.93 12.53 3.84
N LEU A 68 9.65 12.52 4.96
CA LEU A 68 11.10 12.24 4.92
C LEU A 68 11.35 10.80 4.45
N ALA A 69 10.59 9.84 4.93
CA ALA A 69 10.66 8.44 4.46
C ALA A 69 10.30 8.31 2.97
N GLU A 70 9.27 9.02 2.47
CA GLU A 70 8.97 9.09 1.04
C GLU A 70 10.17 9.65 0.23
N ALA A 71 10.79 10.71 0.71
CA ALA A 71 11.96 11.32 0.06
C ALA A 71 13.17 10.37 0.04
N GLN A 72 13.44 9.67 1.14
CA GLN A 72 14.48 8.64 1.21
C GLN A 72 14.19 7.47 0.26
N ALA A 73 12.95 7.00 0.19
CA ALA A 73 12.55 5.95 -0.76
C ALA A 73 12.79 6.37 -2.21
N VAL A 74 12.49 7.62 -2.56
CA VAL A 74 12.80 8.17 -3.89
C VAL A 74 14.31 8.20 -4.13
N LEU A 75 15.11 8.68 -3.17
CA LEU A 75 16.57 8.70 -3.31
C LEU A 75 17.16 7.30 -3.46
N HIS A 76 16.55 6.29 -2.83
CA HIS A 76 16.86 4.88 -3.06
C HIS A 76 16.56 4.47 -4.51
N MET A 77 15.37 4.78 -5.03
CA MET A 77 15.01 4.50 -6.43
C MET A 77 15.95 5.16 -7.42
N LEU A 78 16.45 6.36 -7.09
CA LEU A 78 17.46 7.07 -7.89
C LEU A 78 18.88 6.50 -7.73
N GLY A 79 19.10 5.52 -6.84
CA GLY A 79 20.42 4.99 -6.51
C GLY A 79 21.33 5.99 -5.81
N ALA A 80 20.77 7.07 -5.24
CA ALA A 80 21.52 8.07 -4.49
C ALA A 80 21.80 7.62 -3.05
N LEU A 81 20.95 6.74 -2.49
CA LEU A 81 21.16 6.06 -1.22
C LEU A 81 21.26 4.55 -1.44
N ASP A 82 22.02 3.87 -0.59
CA ASP A 82 22.09 2.40 -0.55
C ASP A 82 20.99 1.81 0.34
N SER A 83 20.90 0.47 0.44
CA SER A 83 19.90 -0.24 1.26
C SER A 83 19.96 0.07 2.76
N THR A 84 21.05 0.69 3.24
CA THR A 84 21.22 1.11 4.63
C THR A 84 20.90 2.60 4.85
N GLY A 85 20.49 3.32 3.78
CA GLY A 85 20.22 4.75 3.81
C GLY A 85 21.47 5.63 3.71
N ARG A 86 22.65 5.05 3.43
CA ARG A 86 23.91 5.80 3.27
C ARG A 86 24.02 6.33 1.85
N ILE A 87 24.66 7.50 1.74
CA ILE A 87 24.88 8.13 0.43
C ILE A 87 25.87 7.32 -0.43
N THR A 88 25.49 7.06 -1.67
CA THR A 88 26.31 6.39 -2.68
C THR A 88 27.29 7.38 -3.36
N GLU A 89 28.23 6.87 -4.18
CA GLU A 89 29.05 7.72 -5.05
C GLU A 89 28.19 8.51 -6.04
N HIS A 90 27.17 7.86 -6.60
CA HIS A 90 26.19 8.53 -7.46
C HIS A 90 25.46 9.64 -6.70
N GLY A 91 24.96 9.40 -5.49
CA GLY A 91 24.34 10.42 -4.65
C GLY A 91 25.26 11.63 -4.43
N ARG A 92 26.56 11.40 -4.13
CA ARG A 92 27.55 12.48 -4.00
C ARG A 92 27.77 13.25 -5.31
N SER A 93 27.65 12.60 -6.46
CA SER A 93 27.74 13.28 -7.75
C SER A 93 26.57 14.21 -8.00
N LEU A 94 25.36 13.81 -7.56
CA LEU A 94 24.14 14.62 -7.71
C LEU A 94 24.22 15.94 -6.93
N THR A 95 24.82 15.96 -5.74
CA THR A 95 24.95 17.19 -4.95
C THR A 95 25.85 18.26 -5.57
N LYS A 96 26.68 17.89 -6.55
CA LYS A 96 27.54 18.82 -7.29
C LYS A 96 26.77 19.61 -8.36
N MET A 97 25.57 19.18 -8.71
CA MET A 97 24.75 19.84 -9.73
C MET A 97 23.79 20.84 -9.05
N PRO A 98 23.64 22.06 -9.59
CA PRO A 98 22.69 23.05 -9.07
C PRO A 98 21.25 22.71 -9.51
N LEU A 99 20.80 21.50 -9.24
CA LEU A 99 19.51 20.94 -9.61
C LEU A 99 18.91 20.15 -8.46
N HIS A 100 17.58 20.05 -8.47
CA HIS A 100 16.90 19.11 -7.60
C HIS A 100 17.42 17.68 -7.87
N PRO A 101 17.60 16.80 -6.86
CA PRO A 101 18.21 15.47 -7.02
C PRO A 101 17.59 14.61 -8.13
N ARG A 102 16.28 14.68 -8.31
CA ARG A 102 15.56 13.99 -9.41
C ARG A 102 16.05 14.42 -10.79
N LEU A 103 16.18 15.73 -10.99
CA LEU A 103 16.62 16.31 -12.26
C LEU A 103 18.13 16.12 -12.46
N ALA A 104 18.92 16.20 -11.40
CA ALA A 104 20.33 15.88 -11.44
C ALA A 104 20.58 14.43 -11.85
N HIS A 105 19.79 13.47 -11.32
CA HIS A 105 19.85 12.07 -11.73
C HIS A 105 19.52 11.90 -13.22
N MET A 106 18.43 12.51 -13.69
CA MET A 106 18.03 12.47 -15.10
C MET A 106 19.14 13.01 -16.02
N VAL A 107 19.78 14.14 -15.65
CA VAL A 107 20.87 14.72 -16.44
C VAL A 107 22.12 13.84 -16.41
N ALA A 108 22.42 13.20 -15.27
CA ALA A 108 23.59 12.32 -15.13
C ALA A 108 23.44 10.99 -15.89
N LYS A 109 22.21 10.49 -16.08
CA LYS A 109 21.93 9.19 -16.70
C LYS A 109 21.35 9.30 -18.11
N GLY A 110 20.75 10.44 -18.46
CA GLY A 110 20.04 10.66 -19.71
C GLY A 110 20.93 11.11 -20.87
N GLY A 111 20.33 11.15 -22.05
CA GLY A 111 20.94 11.57 -23.28
C GLY A 111 21.00 13.10 -23.45
N ARG A 112 21.22 13.53 -24.70
CA ARG A 112 21.44 14.94 -25.06
C ARG A 112 20.29 15.87 -24.77
N SER A 113 19.04 15.35 -24.73
CA SER A 113 17.85 16.13 -24.44
C SER A 113 17.62 16.35 -22.93
N ALA A 114 18.29 15.58 -22.05
CA ALA A 114 18.09 15.65 -20.60
C ALA A 114 18.34 17.04 -20.00
N PRO A 115 19.40 17.80 -20.38
CA PRO A 115 19.61 19.16 -19.90
C PRO A 115 18.46 20.11 -20.27
N THR A 116 17.93 19.97 -21.48
CA THR A 116 16.77 20.79 -21.92
C THR A 116 15.52 20.48 -21.13
N LEU A 117 15.25 19.17 -20.90
CA LEU A 117 14.13 18.73 -20.10
C LEU A 117 14.27 19.18 -18.64
N ALA A 118 15.47 19.08 -18.07
CA ALA A 118 15.76 19.56 -16.72
C ALA A 118 15.48 21.07 -16.57
N ALA A 119 15.88 21.86 -17.56
CA ALA A 119 15.61 23.29 -17.58
C ALA A 119 14.10 23.60 -17.66
N ILE A 120 13.33 22.84 -18.45
CA ILE A 120 11.87 22.96 -18.54
C ILE A 120 11.23 22.66 -17.18
N LEU A 121 11.63 21.55 -16.53
CA LEU A 121 11.06 21.08 -15.28
C LEU A 121 11.49 21.90 -14.04
N SER A 122 12.56 22.68 -14.15
CA SER A 122 13.04 23.59 -13.10
C SER A 122 12.41 24.97 -13.15
N GLU A 123 11.85 25.38 -14.29
CA GLU A 123 11.27 26.70 -14.50
C GLU A 123 9.73 26.60 -14.42
N ARG A 124 9.09 27.76 -14.28
CA ARG A 124 7.64 27.86 -14.41
C ARG A 124 7.21 27.42 -15.82
N ASP A 125 6.10 26.69 -15.92
CA ASP A 125 5.56 26.20 -17.20
C ASP A 125 5.55 27.35 -18.26
N PRO A 126 6.26 27.19 -19.39
CA PRO A 126 6.28 28.20 -20.44
C PRO A 126 4.97 28.28 -21.23
N LEU A 127 4.04 27.31 -21.07
CA LEU A 127 2.77 27.30 -21.75
C LEU A 127 1.63 27.63 -20.79
N ARG A 128 0.66 28.42 -21.28
CA ARG A 128 -0.58 28.68 -20.58
C ARG A 128 -1.73 27.99 -21.30
N GLY A 129 -2.43 27.10 -20.59
CA GLY A 129 -3.49 26.29 -21.16
C GLY A 129 -2.97 25.18 -22.08
N GLY A 130 -3.89 24.50 -22.77
CA GLY A 130 -3.58 23.37 -23.63
C GLY A 130 -3.43 22.04 -22.90
N SER A 131 -2.88 21.05 -23.58
CA SER A 131 -2.65 19.71 -23.05
C SER A 131 -1.54 19.68 -22.00
N VAL A 132 -1.62 18.70 -21.10
CA VAL A 132 -0.56 18.40 -20.13
C VAL A 132 0.69 17.78 -20.76
N ASP A 133 0.65 17.48 -22.07
CA ASP A 133 1.74 16.81 -22.78
C ASP A 133 3.06 17.60 -22.71
N LEU A 134 4.07 17.00 -22.09
CA LEU A 134 5.39 17.59 -21.94
C LEU A 134 6.13 17.77 -23.30
N ALA A 135 5.75 16.99 -24.32
CA ALA A 135 6.31 17.13 -25.66
C ALA A 135 6.02 18.53 -26.27
N LEU A 136 4.87 19.14 -25.94
CA LEU A 136 4.56 20.50 -26.39
C LEU A 136 5.51 21.55 -25.82
N ARG A 137 6.03 21.36 -24.60
CA ARG A 137 7.02 22.24 -23.99
C ARG A 137 8.36 22.15 -24.69
N LEU A 138 8.77 20.93 -25.06
CA LEU A 138 9.98 20.72 -25.88
C LEU A 138 9.84 21.33 -27.27
N ASP A 139 8.69 21.17 -27.91
CA ASP A 139 8.40 21.77 -29.22
C ASP A 139 8.45 23.31 -29.16
N ALA A 140 7.89 23.91 -28.09
CA ALA A 140 7.98 25.35 -27.89
C ALA A 140 9.44 25.83 -27.71
N VAL A 141 10.27 25.09 -26.94
CA VAL A 141 11.69 25.37 -26.77
C VAL A 141 12.46 25.25 -28.09
N ALA A 142 12.08 24.27 -28.93
CA ALA A 142 12.62 24.08 -30.27
C ALA A 142 12.14 25.17 -31.27
N GLY A 143 11.21 26.04 -30.88
CA GLY A 143 10.67 27.08 -31.75
C GLY A 143 9.55 26.61 -32.69
N LYS A 144 9.01 25.43 -32.47
CA LYS A 144 7.84 24.95 -33.23
C LYS A 144 6.56 25.64 -32.75
N ARG A 145 5.57 25.70 -33.64
CA ARG A 145 4.25 26.22 -33.31
C ARG A 145 3.50 25.22 -32.41
N VAL A 146 3.00 25.69 -31.27
CA VAL A 146 2.22 24.89 -30.30
C VAL A 146 0.81 25.45 -30.14
N PRO A 147 -0.20 24.63 -29.82
CA PRO A 147 -1.58 25.05 -29.65
C PRO A 147 -1.82 25.60 -28.22
N ALA A 148 -0.99 26.54 -27.76
CA ALA A 148 -1.06 27.16 -26.45
C ALA A 148 -0.43 28.55 -26.45
N GLU A 149 -0.79 29.40 -25.47
CA GLU A 149 -0.13 30.70 -25.27
C GLU A 149 1.26 30.49 -24.71
N VAL A 150 2.26 31.12 -25.30
CA VAL A 150 3.67 30.91 -24.99
C VAL A 150 4.24 32.10 -24.19
N ASN A 151 4.83 31.82 -23.03
CA ASN A 151 5.60 32.79 -22.27
C ASN A 151 7.05 32.85 -22.76
N HIS A 152 7.34 33.81 -23.64
CA HIS A 152 8.65 33.99 -24.26
C HIS A 152 9.77 34.30 -23.26
N ALA A 153 9.46 34.97 -22.14
CA ALA A 153 10.44 35.24 -21.11
C ALA A 153 10.89 33.95 -20.39
N ALA A 154 9.92 33.06 -20.07
CA ALA A 154 10.23 31.73 -19.52
C ALA A 154 11.03 30.89 -20.51
N LEU A 155 10.63 30.86 -21.81
CA LEU A 155 11.38 30.14 -22.84
C LEU A 155 12.83 30.63 -22.98
N SER A 156 13.07 31.93 -22.86
CA SER A 156 14.43 32.47 -22.97
C SER A 156 15.30 32.00 -21.80
N ARG A 157 14.76 31.96 -20.56
CA ARG A 157 15.46 31.41 -19.39
C ARG A 157 15.73 29.94 -19.55
N ILE A 158 14.73 29.14 -19.94
CA ILE A 158 14.86 27.71 -20.19
C ILE A 158 15.97 27.41 -21.20
N LYS A 159 16.03 28.15 -22.31
CA LYS A 159 17.08 27.98 -23.35
C LYS A 159 18.49 28.31 -22.80
N GLN A 160 18.58 29.32 -21.94
CA GLN A 160 19.86 29.70 -21.32
C GLN A 160 20.33 28.66 -20.31
N ASP A 161 19.41 28.18 -19.46
CA ASP A 161 19.70 27.14 -18.46
C ASP A 161 20.01 25.78 -19.12
N ALA A 162 19.29 25.39 -20.17
CA ALA A 162 19.58 24.19 -20.96
C ALA A 162 21.04 24.21 -21.51
N LYS A 163 21.47 25.34 -22.07
CA LYS A 163 22.84 25.52 -22.53
C LYS A 163 23.88 25.42 -21.42
N ARG A 164 23.55 25.94 -20.23
CA ARG A 164 24.43 25.87 -19.06
C ARG A 164 24.55 24.42 -18.57
N LEU A 165 23.43 23.72 -18.44
CA LEU A 165 23.37 22.33 -17.97
C LEU A 165 23.99 21.33 -18.94
N ALA A 166 23.98 21.62 -20.25
CA ALA A 166 24.58 20.76 -21.26
C ALA A 166 26.13 20.77 -21.24
N ARG A 167 26.74 21.75 -20.57
CA ARG A 167 28.20 21.84 -20.48
C ARG A 167 28.78 20.70 -19.63
N GLY A 168 29.64 19.89 -20.22
CA GLY A 168 30.32 18.78 -19.54
C GLY A 168 29.46 17.50 -19.43
N GLN A 169 28.35 17.42 -20.13
CA GLN A 169 27.56 16.19 -20.23
C GLN A 169 27.97 15.39 -21.48
N THR A 170 28.12 14.07 -21.32
CA THR A 170 28.45 13.16 -22.44
C THR A 170 27.24 12.92 -23.33
N GLY A 171 26.05 12.83 -22.72
CA GLY A 171 24.79 12.63 -23.41
C GLY A 171 24.62 11.26 -24.07
N ASP A 172 25.28 10.23 -23.54
CA ASP A 172 25.32 8.87 -24.10
C ASP A 172 24.18 7.97 -23.62
N GLY A 173 23.36 8.46 -22.71
CA GLY A 173 22.21 7.72 -22.13
C GLY A 173 20.95 7.73 -23.00
N PRO A 174 19.85 7.12 -22.53
CA PRO A 174 18.55 7.13 -23.21
C PRO A 174 18.04 8.57 -23.40
N ASP A 175 17.39 8.84 -24.52
CA ASP A 175 17.02 10.19 -24.93
C ASP A 175 15.54 10.35 -25.31
N THR A 176 14.72 9.31 -25.11
CA THR A 176 13.26 9.43 -25.29
C THR A 176 12.64 10.21 -24.14
N LEU A 177 11.68 11.08 -24.45
CA LEU A 177 11.05 11.97 -23.46
C LEU A 177 10.47 11.20 -22.27
N GLY A 178 9.78 10.08 -22.54
CA GLY A 178 9.19 9.24 -21.51
C GLY A 178 10.21 8.64 -20.56
N VAL A 179 11.34 8.15 -21.08
CA VAL A 179 12.42 7.58 -20.27
C VAL A 179 13.11 8.66 -19.44
N LEU A 180 13.42 9.81 -20.05
CA LEU A 180 13.99 10.94 -19.31
C LEU A 180 13.08 11.37 -18.16
N ALA A 181 11.78 11.51 -18.41
CA ALA A 181 10.80 11.82 -17.35
C ALA A 181 10.78 10.73 -16.28
N ALA A 182 10.83 9.44 -16.64
CA ALA A 182 10.85 8.33 -15.70
C ALA A 182 12.14 8.26 -14.87
N LEU A 183 13.29 8.62 -15.45
CA LEU A 183 14.54 8.77 -14.68
C LEU A 183 14.43 9.84 -13.60
N ALA A 184 13.74 10.97 -13.87
CA ALA A 184 13.51 12.00 -12.86
C ALA A 184 12.43 11.62 -11.84
N TYR A 185 11.40 10.92 -12.28
CA TYR A 185 10.19 10.61 -11.48
C TYR A 185 9.83 9.12 -11.53
N PRO A 186 10.72 8.21 -11.09
CA PRO A 186 10.46 6.77 -11.14
C PRO A 186 9.27 6.34 -10.27
N ASP A 187 8.97 7.09 -9.21
CA ASP A 187 7.80 6.93 -8.33
C ASP A 187 6.48 7.42 -8.95
N ARG A 188 6.53 8.12 -10.10
CA ARG A 188 5.38 8.72 -10.77
C ARG A 188 5.13 8.15 -12.17
N VAL A 189 5.72 7.01 -12.49
CA VAL A 189 5.29 6.23 -13.67
C VAL A 189 3.87 5.77 -13.39
N ALA A 190 2.93 6.11 -14.26
CA ALA A 190 1.51 5.98 -14.05
C ALA A 190 0.90 5.00 -15.06
N LEU A 191 0.29 3.93 -14.56
CA LEU A 191 -0.42 2.92 -15.35
C LEU A 191 -1.92 3.19 -15.32
N ARG A 192 -2.55 3.25 -16.49
CA ARG A 192 -3.98 3.47 -16.64
C ARG A 192 -4.77 2.30 -16.04
N ARG A 193 -5.75 2.63 -15.20
CA ARG A 193 -6.67 1.64 -14.64
C ARG A 193 -7.69 1.19 -15.68
N LYS A 194 -8.20 0.00 -15.54
CA LYS A 194 -9.34 -0.48 -16.34
C LYS A 194 -10.57 0.39 -16.06
N GLY A 195 -11.32 0.75 -17.11
CA GLY A 195 -12.51 1.59 -17.05
C GLY A 195 -12.41 2.76 -18.02
N ASP A 196 -13.51 3.53 -18.15
CA ASP A 196 -13.62 4.61 -19.13
C ASP A 196 -12.88 5.87 -18.69
N ALA A 197 -12.98 6.21 -17.41
CA ALA A 197 -12.30 7.39 -16.87
C ALA A 197 -10.77 7.26 -16.93
N PRO A 198 -10.03 8.34 -17.28
CA PRO A 198 -8.57 8.33 -17.36
C PRO A 198 -7.93 8.43 -15.96
N ARG A 199 -8.11 7.35 -15.19
CA ARG A 199 -7.55 7.16 -13.86
C ARG A 199 -6.34 6.27 -13.94
N TYR A 200 -5.33 6.62 -13.16
CA TYR A 200 -4.04 5.97 -13.14
C TYR A 200 -3.66 5.57 -11.72
N VAL A 201 -2.83 4.54 -11.59
CA VAL A 201 -2.07 4.25 -10.40
C VAL A 201 -0.60 4.53 -10.70
N MET A 202 0.08 5.23 -9.80
CA MET A 202 1.51 5.53 -9.95
C MET A 202 2.37 4.46 -9.28
N SER A 203 3.60 4.31 -9.75
CA SER A 203 4.60 3.35 -9.21
C SER A 203 4.86 3.54 -7.71
N GLY A 204 4.70 4.76 -7.19
CA GLY A 204 4.72 5.05 -5.75
C GLY A 204 3.42 4.73 -5.00
N GLY A 205 2.42 4.09 -5.64
CA GLY A 205 1.17 3.62 -5.02
C GLY A 205 0.03 4.64 -4.98
N LYS A 206 0.28 5.92 -5.24
CA LYS A 206 -0.75 6.97 -5.24
C LYS A 206 -1.58 6.96 -6.52
N GLY A 207 -2.84 7.41 -6.44
CA GLY A 207 -3.72 7.58 -7.58
C GLY A 207 -3.47 8.91 -8.30
N ALA A 208 -3.71 8.94 -9.62
CA ALA A 208 -3.69 10.16 -10.42
C ALA A 208 -4.81 10.16 -11.45
N ILE A 209 -5.28 11.36 -11.83
CA ILE A 209 -6.30 11.55 -12.86
C ILE A 209 -5.84 12.51 -13.93
N LEU A 210 -6.40 12.32 -15.13
CA LEU A 210 -6.22 13.21 -16.26
C LEU A 210 -7.59 13.73 -16.72
N SER A 211 -7.62 14.86 -17.43
CA SER A 211 -8.86 15.29 -18.08
C SER A 211 -9.21 14.34 -19.22
N GLU A 212 -10.49 13.96 -19.35
CA GLU A 212 -10.97 13.12 -20.46
C GLU A 212 -10.73 13.76 -21.83
N SER A 213 -10.71 15.09 -21.89
CA SER A 213 -10.46 15.85 -23.12
C SER A 213 -8.98 15.97 -23.48
N ASP A 214 -8.07 15.52 -22.63
CA ASP A 214 -6.62 15.61 -22.92
C ASP A 214 -6.20 14.49 -23.90
N PRO A 215 -5.40 14.81 -24.93
CA PRO A 215 -4.91 13.82 -25.89
C PRO A 215 -4.19 12.61 -25.27
N LEU A 216 -3.61 12.77 -24.07
CA LEU A 216 -2.95 11.67 -23.35
C LEU A 216 -3.91 10.79 -22.55
N ALA A 217 -5.21 11.10 -22.48
CA ALA A 217 -6.18 10.37 -21.65
C ALA A 217 -6.31 8.88 -22.00
N GLY A 218 -6.03 8.52 -23.28
CA GLY A 218 -6.06 7.13 -23.77
C GLY A 218 -4.80 6.32 -23.55
N GLU A 219 -3.69 6.96 -23.12
CA GLU A 219 -2.39 6.31 -23.02
C GLU A 219 -2.35 5.32 -21.87
N ARG A 220 -1.72 4.16 -22.12
CA ARG A 220 -1.57 3.12 -21.10
C ARG A 220 -0.59 3.51 -20.01
N LEU A 221 0.56 4.07 -20.40
CA LEU A 221 1.63 4.47 -19.49
C LEU A 221 1.97 5.94 -19.70
N LEU A 222 2.03 6.67 -18.63
CA LEU A 222 2.46 8.07 -18.56
C LEU A 222 3.50 8.23 -17.45
N VAL A 223 4.26 9.31 -17.49
CA VAL A 223 5.06 9.78 -16.37
C VAL A 223 4.54 11.15 -15.95
N ALA A 224 4.00 11.26 -14.76
CA ALA A 224 3.51 12.53 -14.22
C ALA A 224 4.66 13.36 -13.65
N THR A 225 5.01 14.46 -14.31
CA THR A 225 6.11 15.34 -13.86
C THR A 225 5.62 16.45 -12.95
N ASP A 226 4.35 16.88 -13.08
CA ASP A 226 3.71 17.85 -12.18
C ASP A 226 2.30 17.40 -11.80
N LEU A 227 1.99 17.53 -10.50
CA LEU A 227 0.75 17.11 -9.85
C LEU A 227 0.20 18.26 -8.99
N ASP A 228 -1.12 18.33 -8.80
CA ASP A 228 -1.75 19.34 -7.97
C ASP A 228 -1.62 19.14 -6.45
N GLY A 229 -1.11 17.97 -6.05
CA GLY A 229 -0.84 17.65 -4.66
C GLY A 229 -2.05 17.11 -3.87
N ASP A 230 -3.18 16.80 -4.50
CA ASP A 230 -4.28 16.12 -3.82
C ASP A 230 -3.81 14.75 -3.28
N PRO A 231 -4.00 14.49 -1.96
CA PRO A 231 -3.47 13.27 -1.34
C PRO A 231 -4.20 11.98 -1.75
N ARG A 232 -5.44 12.09 -2.24
CA ARG A 232 -6.27 10.94 -2.62
C ARG A 232 -6.10 10.58 -4.10
N GLU A 233 -6.27 11.55 -4.98
CA GLU A 233 -6.22 11.36 -6.41
C GLU A 233 -5.73 12.66 -7.07
N ALA A 234 -4.41 12.73 -7.29
CA ALA A 234 -3.76 13.93 -7.79
C ALA A 234 -4.08 14.17 -9.27
N ARG A 235 -4.39 15.41 -9.64
CA ARG A 235 -4.55 15.78 -11.04
C ARG A 235 -3.18 16.00 -11.68
N MET A 236 -2.93 15.35 -12.82
CA MET A 236 -1.73 15.59 -13.62
C MET A 236 -1.82 16.96 -14.29
N ARG A 237 -0.80 17.79 -14.08
CA ARG A 237 -0.62 19.10 -14.73
C ARG A 237 0.38 19.04 -15.87
N GLN A 238 1.37 18.15 -15.74
CA GLN A 238 2.30 17.80 -16.82
C GLN A 238 2.57 16.31 -16.80
N ALA A 239 2.63 15.71 -18.00
CA ALA A 239 2.93 14.30 -18.16
C ALA A 239 3.66 14.04 -19.48
N ALA A 240 4.45 12.98 -19.52
CA ALA A 240 5.08 12.46 -20.71
C ALA A 240 4.53 11.06 -21.03
N ARG A 241 4.37 10.74 -22.31
CA ARG A 241 4.05 9.38 -22.78
C ARG A 241 5.28 8.49 -22.56
N LEU A 242 5.05 7.28 -22.05
CA LEU A 242 6.08 6.26 -21.90
C LEU A 242 5.62 4.98 -22.61
N SER A 243 6.50 4.36 -23.42
CA SER A 243 6.19 3.06 -23.99
C SER A 243 6.49 1.93 -23.02
N ASP A 244 5.79 0.79 -23.17
CA ASP A 244 6.02 -0.41 -22.35
C ASP A 244 7.44 -0.98 -22.59
N SER A 245 7.92 -0.92 -23.84
CA SER A 245 9.27 -1.34 -24.21
C SER A 245 10.36 -0.48 -23.54
N ASP A 246 10.19 0.84 -23.60
CA ASP A 246 11.13 1.78 -22.98
C ASP A 246 11.21 1.61 -21.48
N LEU A 247 10.05 1.39 -20.82
CA LEU A 247 10.02 1.12 -19.39
C LEU A 247 10.78 -0.16 -19.04
N ARG A 248 10.54 -1.24 -19.78
CA ARG A 248 11.19 -2.54 -19.53
C ARG A 248 12.68 -2.52 -19.81
N GLU A 249 13.10 -1.82 -20.86
CA GLU A 249 14.52 -1.69 -21.21
C GLU A 249 15.29 -0.83 -20.19
N SER A 250 14.71 0.31 -19.81
CA SER A 250 15.40 1.28 -18.95
C SER A 250 15.37 0.92 -17.45
N PHE A 251 14.42 0.09 -17.01
CA PHE A 251 14.20 -0.27 -15.60
C PHE A 251 14.14 -1.79 -15.38
N ALA A 252 14.84 -2.57 -16.22
CA ALA A 252 14.83 -4.03 -16.17
C ALA A 252 15.16 -4.58 -14.78
N ASP A 253 16.10 -3.97 -14.08
CA ASP A 253 16.57 -4.36 -12.73
C ASP A 253 15.55 -4.03 -11.62
N GLN A 254 14.57 -3.16 -11.91
CA GLN A 254 13.51 -2.79 -10.97
C GLN A 254 12.18 -3.47 -11.28
N ILE A 255 12.09 -4.19 -12.40
CA ILE A 255 10.92 -4.95 -12.80
C ILE A 255 11.15 -6.41 -12.44
N GLY A 256 10.24 -6.99 -11.66
CA GLY A 256 10.37 -8.38 -11.23
C GLY A 256 9.03 -9.08 -11.13
N TRP A 257 9.10 -10.43 -11.23
CA TRP A 257 7.95 -11.30 -11.01
C TRP A 257 7.79 -11.61 -9.51
N HIS A 258 6.62 -11.32 -8.97
CA HIS A 258 6.24 -11.59 -7.60
C HIS A 258 5.12 -12.64 -7.58
N LYS A 259 5.36 -13.71 -6.85
CA LYS A 259 4.37 -14.75 -6.58
C LYS A 259 3.63 -14.39 -5.30
N LEU A 260 2.31 -14.49 -5.30
CA LEU A 260 1.48 -14.20 -4.14
C LEU A 260 0.24 -15.08 -4.12
N CYS A 261 -0.13 -15.50 -2.91
CA CYS A 261 -1.42 -16.07 -2.60
C CYS A 261 -2.16 -15.11 -1.67
N VAL A 262 -3.39 -14.74 -2.00
CA VAL A 262 -4.19 -13.84 -1.18
C VAL A 262 -5.63 -14.30 -1.14
N TRP A 263 -6.30 -14.14 0.00
CA TRP A 263 -7.73 -14.33 0.09
C TRP A 263 -8.48 -13.18 -0.58
N SER A 264 -9.30 -13.49 -1.55
CA SER A 264 -10.16 -12.51 -2.22
C SER A 264 -11.54 -12.48 -1.55
N ARG A 265 -11.83 -11.45 -0.78
CA ARG A 265 -13.16 -11.24 -0.18
C ARG A 265 -14.27 -11.18 -1.22
N ARG A 266 -13.97 -10.58 -2.38
CA ARG A 266 -14.93 -10.42 -3.48
C ARG A 266 -15.28 -11.75 -4.14
N GLU A 267 -14.27 -12.61 -4.38
CA GLU A 267 -14.44 -13.88 -5.06
C GLU A 267 -14.72 -15.05 -4.09
N GLY A 268 -14.51 -14.84 -2.79
CA GLY A 268 -14.68 -15.86 -1.77
C GLY A 268 -13.72 -17.04 -1.95
N ARG A 269 -12.50 -16.77 -2.43
CA ARG A 269 -11.47 -17.79 -2.67
C ARG A 269 -10.06 -17.24 -2.60
N VAL A 270 -9.10 -18.14 -2.43
CA VAL A 270 -7.68 -17.83 -2.55
C VAL A 270 -7.34 -17.61 -4.03
N LEU A 271 -6.68 -16.47 -4.30
CA LEU A 271 -6.11 -16.16 -5.59
C LEU A 271 -4.59 -16.36 -5.53
N ALA A 272 -4.10 -17.33 -6.27
CA ALA A 272 -2.68 -17.53 -6.51
C ALA A 272 -2.30 -16.85 -7.82
N ARG A 273 -1.42 -15.84 -7.74
CA ARG A 273 -1.07 -14.96 -8.86
C ARG A 273 0.45 -14.81 -8.98
N GLN A 274 0.91 -14.67 -10.22
CA GLN A 274 2.25 -14.18 -10.53
C GLN A 274 2.08 -12.81 -11.17
N GLN A 275 2.67 -11.80 -10.56
CA GLN A 275 2.56 -10.43 -11.02
C GLN A 275 3.94 -9.88 -11.37
N GLU A 276 4.08 -9.38 -12.59
CA GLU A 276 5.23 -8.58 -12.97
C GLU A 276 5.00 -7.16 -12.48
N ARG A 277 5.89 -6.66 -11.64
CA ARG A 277 5.69 -5.38 -10.96
C ARG A 277 6.84 -4.42 -11.22
N PHE A 278 6.47 -3.14 -11.31
CA PHE A 278 7.37 -2.01 -11.19
C PHE A 278 6.86 -1.12 -10.05
N GLY A 279 7.50 -1.18 -8.89
CA GLY A 279 6.95 -0.58 -7.67
C GLY A 279 5.53 -1.12 -7.37
N ALA A 280 4.56 -0.22 -7.24
CA ALA A 280 3.16 -0.58 -7.04
C ALA A 280 2.40 -0.95 -8.34
N LEU A 281 3.02 -0.77 -9.51
CA LEU A 281 2.37 -1.10 -10.78
C LEU A 281 2.40 -2.60 -11.06
N VAL A 282 1.27 -3.14 -11.45
CA VAL A 282 1.15 -4.50 -11.98
C VAL A 282 1.14 -4.41 -13.49
N LEU A 283 2.29 -4.69 -14.12
CA LEU A 283 2.46 -4.61 -15.57
C LEU A 283 1.83 -5.79 -16.29
N ASP A 284 1.99 -6.99 -15.71
CA ASP A 284 1.37 -8.23 -16.14
C ASP A 284 0.88 -9.02 -14.92
N ASP A 285 -0.20 -9.79 -15.08
CA ASP A 285 -0.83 -10.53 -13.99
C ASP A 285 -1.37 -11.87 -14.52
N ARG A 286 -0.76 -12.97 -14.05
CA ARG A 286 -1.05 -14.34 -14.50
C ARG A 286 -1.47 -15.21 -13.34
N ALA A 287 -2.23 -16.26 -13.64
CA ALA A 287 -2.50 -17.30 -12.66
C ALA A 287 -1.20 -18.03 -12.30
N TRP A 288 -0.98 -18.27 -11.03
CA TRP A 288 0.10 -19.11 -10.52
C TRP A 288 -0.45 -20.53 -10.32
N SER A 289 -0.36 -21.37 -11.38
CA SER A 289 -0.98 -22.70 -11.43
C SER A 289 -0.32 -23.72 -10.48
N ASP A 290 0.98 -23.56 -10.26
CA ASP A 290 1.83 -24.43 -9.44
C ASP A 290 2.14 -23.81 -8.06
N ALA A 291 1.20 -23.04 -7.51
CA ALA A 291 1.35 -22.44 -6.18
C ALA A 291 1.48 -23.56 -5.11
N PRO A 292 2.47 -23.47 -4.21
CA PRO A 292 2.63 -24.43 -3.12
C PRO A 292 1.37 -24.52 -2.27
N ALA A 293 1.07 -25.73 -1.80
CA ALA A 293 -0.09 -25.96 -0.95
C ALA A 293 -0.02 -25.15 0.36
N GLU A 294 1.18 -24.94 0.88
CA GLU A 294 1.44 -24.14 2.07
C GLU A 294 1.06 -22.66 1.89
N ASP A 295 1.44 -22.04 0.74
CA ASP A 295 1.11 -20.65 0.44
C ASP A 295 -0.41 -20.47 0.30
N ILE A 296 -1.08 -21.46 -0.30
CA ILE A 296 -2.54 -21.47 -0.43
C ILE A 296 -3.20 -21.61 0.94
N ALA A 297 -2.70 -22.53 1.78
CA ALA A 297 -3.20 -22.74 3.12
C ALA A 297 -3.04 -21.48 3.97
N GLN A 298 -1.86 -20.85 3.91
CA GLN A 298 -1.59 -19.60 4.63
C GLN A 298 -2.56 -18.48 4.22
N ALA A 299 -2.79 -18.31 2.90
CA ALA A 299 -3.76 -17.32 2.41
C ALA A 299 -5.20 -17.68 2.78
N MET A 300 -5.53 -18.97 2.94
CA MET A 300 -6.85 -19.42 3.37
C MET A 300 -7.14 -19.06 4.82
N LEU A 301 -6.14 -18.92 5.69
CA LEU A 301 -6.34 -18.48 7.08
C LEU A 301 -7.04 -17.11 7.15
N ASP A 302 -6.71 -16.18 6.26
CA ASP A 302 -7.41 -14.90 6.17
C ASP A 302 -8.89 -15.09 5.77
N GLY A 303 -9.15 -16.10 4.93
CA GLY A 303 -10.51 -16.52 4.60
C GLY A 303 -11.26 -17.06 5.82
N VAL A 304 -10.61 -17.90 6.60
CA VAL A 304 -11.18 -18.48 7.83
C VAL A 304 -11.46 -17.38 8.87
N ARG A 305 -10.53 -16.43 9.07
CA ARG A 305 -10.76 -15.26 9.95
C ARG A 305 -11.98 -14.44 9.52
N GLN A 306 -12.18 -14.29 8.23
CA GLN A 306 -13.33 -13.55 7.71
C GLN A 306 -14.64 -14.33 7.82
N LEU A 307 -14.62 -15.64 7.59
CA LEU A 307 -15.81 -16.50 7.50
C LEU A 307 -16.25 -17.01 8.89
N GLY A 308 -15.33 -17.04 9.85
CA GLY A 308 -15.48 -17.71 11.14
C GLY A 308 -15.26 -19.23 11.05
N LEU A 309 -15.26 -19.88 12.20
CA LEU A 309 -15.25 -21.32 12.28
C LEU A 309 -16.64 -21.84 11.87
N MET A 310 -16.68 -22.84 11.01
CA MET A 310 -17.93 -23.47 10.54
C MET A 310 -17.95 -24.95 10.95
N PRO A 311 -18.06 -25.26 12.25
CA PRO A 311 -17.98 -26.61 12.72
C PRO A 311 -19.20 -27.43 12.25
N GLY A 312 -18.95 -28.57 11.60
CA GLY A 312 -19.96 -29.57 11.36
C GLY A 312 -20.47 -30.18 12.67
N LYS A 313 -21.52 -30.98 12.64
CA LYS A 313 -22.16 -31.53 13.85
C LYS A 313 -21.18 -32.21 14.82
N ALA A 314 -20.24 -33.02 14.30
CA ALA A 314 -19.25 -33.71 15.13
C ALA A 314 -18.24 -32.76 15.78
N ALA A 315 -17.75 -31.78 15.01
CA ALA A 315 -16.85 -30.76 15.52
C ALA A 315 -17.55 -29.82 16.55
N ALA A 316 -18.80 -29.45 16.29
CA ALA A 316 -19.61 -28.66 17.24
C ALA A 316 -19.81 -29.41 18.57
N LEU A 317 -20.12 -30.72 18.51
CA LEU A 317 -20.22 -31.56 19.70
C LEU A 317 -18.88 -31.61 20.45
N PHE A 318 -17.78 -31.80 19.73
CA PHE A 318 -16.44 -31.80 20.32
C PHE A 318 -16.14 -30.47 21.04
N LEU A 319 -16.37 -29.34 20.38
CA LEU A 319 -16.13 -28.00 20.96
C LEU A 319 -17.00 -27.77 22.20
N ALA A 320 -18.27 -28.17 22.16
CA ALA A 320 -19.18 -28.05 23.32
C ALA A 320 -18.70 -28.88 24.51
N ARG A 321 -18.22 -30.10 24.27
CA ARG A 321 -17.64 -30.96 25.32
C ARG A 321 -16.33 -30.36 25.89
N ALA A 322 -15.43 -29.90 25.00
CA ALA A 322 -14.13 -29.35 25.38
C ALA A 322 -14.27 -28.08 26.25
N ARG A 323 -15.24 -27.22 25.93
CA ARG A 323 -15.52 -25.99 26.71
C ARG A 323 -15.98 -26.26 28.14
N LEU A 324 -16.49 -27.46 28.44
CA LEU A 324 -16.90 -27.84 29.82
C LEU A 324 -15.73 -28.30 30.69
N MET A 325 -14.54 -28.50 30.12
CA MET A 325 -13.39 -29.10 30.83
C MET A 325 -12.68 -28.02 31.65
N GLY A 326 -12.97 -27.03 32.08
CA GLY A 326 -12.38 -26.11 33.07
C GLY A 326 -10.86 -25.88 32.94
N ASP A 327 -10.28 -25.30 33.97
CA ASP A 327 -8.88 -24.91 34.05
C ASP A 327 -7.93 -26.13 33.90
N GLY A 328 -6.87 -25.94 33.12
CA GLY A 328 -5.87 -26.98 32.83
C GLY A 328 -6.12 -27.81 31.57
N PHE A 329 -7.26 -27.61 30.89
CA PHE A 329 -7.55 -28.16 29.57
C PHE A 329 -7.23 -27.12 28.49
N PRO A 330 -6.77 -27.52 27.29
CA PRO A 330 -6.54 -26.57 26.19
C PRO A 330 -7.77 -25.74 25.86
N ASP A 331 -7.56 -24.44 25.61
CA ASP A 331 -8.65 -23.53 25.29
C ASP A 331 -9.20 -23.78 23.86
N PHE A 332 -10.48 -24.07 23.78
CA PHE A 332 -11.26 -24.27 22.57
C PHE A 332 -12.33 -23.18 22.37
N SER A 333 -12.17 -22.01 23.01
CA SER A 333 -13.00 -20.86 22.68
C SER A 333 -12.78 -20.44 21.22
N GLU A 334 -13.82 -19.90 20.60
CA GLU A 334 -13.74 -19.50 19.18
C GLU A 334 -12.70 -18.39 18.98
N ASP A 335 -12.63 -17.43 19.90
CA ASP A 335 -11.66 -16.35 19.85
C ASP A 335 -10.22 -16.89 19.88
N HIS A 336 -9.90 -17.77 20.83
CA HIS A 336 -8.57 -18.37 20.93
C HIS A 336 -8.21 -19.22 19.72
N LEU A 337 -9.17 -19.98 19.17
CA LEU A 337 -8.95 -20.78 17.97
C LEU A 337 -8.68 -19.90 16.74
N LEU A 338 -9.36 -18.75 16.61
CA LEU A 338 -9.15 -17.80 15.52
C LEU A 338 -7.85 -17.00 15.68
N GLU A 339 -7.44 -16.70 16.89
CA GLU A 339 -6.16 -16.04 17.18
C GLU A 339 -4.95 -16.94 16.90
N THR A 340 -5.09 -18.24 17.13
CA THR A 340 -4.00 -19.23 16.99
C THR A 340 -4.10 -20.10 15.73
N LEU A 341 -4.79 -19.63 14.69
CA LEU A 341 -5.03 -20.41 13.46
C LEU A 341 -3.75 -20.93 12.82
N GLU A 342 -2.67 -20.16 12.83
CA GLU A 342 -1.38 -20.51 12.25
C GLU A 342 -0.75 -21.76 12.89
N ASP A 343 -1.06 -22.03 14.14
CA ASP A 343 -0.41 -23.09 14.91
C ASP A 343 -1.00 -24.48 14.63
N TRP A 344 -2.27 -24.55 14.19
CA TRP A 344 -2.98 -25.84 14.16
C TRP A 344 -3.71 -26.14 12.84
N LEU A 345 -4.10 -25.11 12.08
CA LEU A 345 -4.98 -25.33 10.92
C LEU A 345 -4.25 -25.56 9.59
N PRO A 346 -3.07 -24.92 9.29
CA PRO A 346 -2.48 -24.96 7.95
C PRO A 346 -2.25 -26.36 7.41
N GLY A 347 -1.74 -27.29 8.26
CA GLY A 347 -1.47 -28.68 7.86
C GLY A 347 -2.70 -29.49 7.45
N HIS A 348 -3.90 -29.02 7.79
CA HIS A 348 -5.17 -29.67 7.47
C HIS A 348 -5.89 -29.06 6.26
N LEU A 349 -5.43 -27.90 5.72
CA LEU A 349 -6.09 -27.17 4.65
C LEU A 349 -5.76 -27.67 3.23
N ALA A 350 -5.20 -28.87 3.08
CA ALA A 350 -4.89 -29.40 1.75
C ALA A 350 -6.15 -29.45 0.88
N GLY A 351 -6.12 -28.73 -0.26
CA GLY A 351 -7.23 -28.63 -1.21
C GLY A 351 -8.33 -27.62 -0.86
N VAL A 352 -8.31 -27.00 0.31
CA VAL A 352 -9.26 -25.95 0.72
C VAL A 352 -8.81 -24.61 0.16
N ARG A 353 -9.60 -24.06 -0.79
CA ARG A 353 -9.22 -22.82 -1.52
C ARG A 353 -10.36 -21.80 -1.59
N SER A 354 -11.54 -22.15 -1.17
CA SER A 354 -12.73 -21.32 -1.34
C SER A 354 -13.68 -21.42 -0.14
N THR A 355 -14.63 -20.48 -0.08
CA THR A 355 -15.75 -20.52 0.89
C THR A 355 -16.54 -21.84 0.79
N ALA A 356 -16.70 -22.39 -0.40
CA ALA A 356 -17.42 -23.66 -0.58
C ALA A 356 -16.64 -24.83 0.02
N ASP A 357 -15.32 -24.87 -0.23
CA ASP A 357 -14.46 -25.91 0.34
C ASP A 357 -14.43 -25.80 1.86
N TRP A 358 -14.37 -24.59 2.42
CA TRP A 358 -14.39 -24.35 3.87
C TRP A 358 -15.68 -24.80 4.52
N LYS A 359 -16.82 -24.58 3.88
CA LYS A 359 -18.12 -25.08 4.38
C LYS A 359 -18.22 -26.59 4.38
N ALA A 360 -17.54 -27.25 3.45
CA ALA A 360 -17.51 -28.71 3.35
C ALA A 360 -16.39 -29.34 4.18
N PHE A 361 -15.50 -28.53 4.74
CA PHE A 361 -14.33 -29.00 5.48
C PHE A 361 -14.73 -29.65 6.82
N ASP A 362 -14.20 -30.85 7.09
CA ASP A 362 -14.34 -31.47 8.40
C ASP A 362 -13.30 -30.93 9.37
N LEU A 363 -13.75 -30.07 10.28
CA LEU A 363 -12.91 -29.41 11.27
C LEU A 363 -12.46 -30.34 12.41
N LEU A 364 -13.17 -31.47 12.63
CA LEU A 364 -12.92 -32.34 13.77
C LEU A 364 -11.50 -32.92 13.85
N PRO A 365 -10.89 -33.42 12.75
CA PRO A 365 -9.53 -33.92 12.79
C PRO A 365 -8.50 -32.87 13.21
N ALA A 366 -8.66 -31.63 12.72
CA ALA A 366 -7.77 -30.52 13.08
C ALA A 366 -7.91 -30.12 14.56
N LEU A 367 -9.12 -30.10 15.09
CA LEU A 367 -9.37 -29.81 16.50
C LEU A 367 -8.83 -30.92 17.41
N THR A 368 -9.05 -32.19 17.06
CA THR A 368 -8.59 -33.33 17.87
C THR A 368 -7.08 -33.47 17.88
N ALA A 369 -6.40 -33.06 16.80
CA ALA A 369 -4.94 -33.05 16.74
C ALA A 369 -4.28 -32.08 17.75
N ARG A 370 -5.01 -31.13 18.30
CA ARG A 370 -4.53 -30.23 19.38
C ARG A 370 -4.49 -30.90 20.76
N LEU A 371 -5.13 -32.04 20.93
CA LEU A 371 -5.17 -32.75 22.20
C LEU A 371 -4.09 -33.83 22.26
N SER A 372 -3.45 -33.94 23.41
CA SER A 372 -2.66 -35.13 23.74
C SER A 372 -3.58 -36.35 23.90
N TRP A 373 -3.01 -37.54 23.89
CA TRP A 373 -3.76 -38.77 24.16
C TRP A 373 -4.43 -38.75 25.54
N ASP A 374 -3.72 -38.20 26.55
CA ASP A 374 -4.23 -38.10 27.93
C ASP A 374 -5.42 -37.10 27.99
N ASP A 375 -5.34 -35.98 27.30
CA ASP A 375 -6.43 -35.01 27.22
C ASP A 375 -7.68 -35.58 26.54
N GLN A 376 -7.50 -36.37 25.45
CA GLN A 376 -8.60 -37.06 24.79
C GLN A 376 -9.29 -38.04 25.75
N GLN A 377 -8.52 -38.82 26.50
CA GLN A 377 -9.04 -39.75 27.51
C GLN A 377 -9.73 -39.01 28.66
N ALA A 378 -9.18 -37.87 29.07
CA ALA A 378 -9.80 -37.03 30.10
C ALA A 378 -11.14 -36.45 29.61
N LEU A 379 -11.21 -35.96 28.38
CA LEU A 379 -12.44 -35.47 27.74
C LEU A 379 -13.51 -36.55 27.64
N ASP A 380 -13.13 -37.75 27.19
CA ASP A 380 -14.08 -38.87 27.01
C ASP A 380 -14.61 -39.40 28.38
N ARG A 381 -13.83 -39.31 29.45
CA ARG A 381 -14.26 -39.67 30.80
C ARG A 381 -15.12 -38.60 31.43
N ALA A 382 -14.73 -37.32 31.34
CA ALA A 382 -15.42 -36.25 32.05
C ALA A 382 -16.70 -35.75 31.32
N ALA A 383 -16.62 -35.70 29.96
CA ALA A 383 -17.73 -35.25 29.12
C ALA A 383 -18.00 -36.22 27.96
N PRO A 384 -18.48 -37.46 28.23
CA PRO A 384 -18.71 -38.48 27.22
C PRO A 384 -19.75 -38.07 26.20
N ALA A 385 -19.65 -38.55 24.94
CA ALA A 385 -20.65 -38.25 23.91
C ALA A 385 -22.01 -38.93 24.16
N HIS A 386 -22.02 -40.01 24.94
CA HIS A 386 -23.22 -40.77 25.23
C HIS A 386 -23.30 -41.14 26.71
N PHE A 387 -24.50 -41.08 27.23
CA PHE A 387 -24.84 -41.66 28.56
C PHE A 387 -25.23 -43.13 28.35
N THR A 388 -24.64 -44.04 29.11
CA THR A 388 -25.03 -45.44 29.11
C THR A 388 -26.00 -45.70 30.27
N THR A 389 -27.22 -46.07 29.95
CA THR A 389 -28.25 -46.39 30.97
C THR A 389 -27.88 -47.69 31.69
N PRO A 390 -28.47 -47.95 32.92
CA PRO A 390 -28.28 -49.23 33.60
C PRO A 390 -28.65 -50.47 32.76
N LEU A 391 -29.54 -50.29 31.80
CA LEU A 391 -29.96 -51.35 30.89
C LEU A 391 -29.02 -51.51 29.67
N GLY A 392 -27.88 -50.78 29.61
CA GLY A 392 -26.88 -50.87 28.57
C GLY A 392 -27.19 -50.08 27.30
N ARG A 393 -28.27 -49.27 27.27
CA ARG A 393 -28.58 -48.43 26.12
C ARG A 393 -27.72 -47.16 26.13
N LYS A 394 -27.13 -46.83 24.97
CA LYS A 394 -26.38 -45.56 24.78
C LYS A 394 -27.33 -44.49 24.26
N ILE A 395 -27.39 -43.37 24.98
CA ILE A 395 -28.21 -42.20 24.65
C ILE A 395 -27.23 -41.03 24.42
N ALA A 396 -27.35 -40.35 23.30
CA ALA A 396 -26.51 -39.16 23.01
C ALA A 396 -26.83 -38.07 24.01
N ILE A 397 -25.76 -37.45 24.55
CA ILE A 397 -25.91 -36.29 25.43
C ILE A 397 -25.93 -35.05 24.53
N ASP A 398 -26.92 -34.19 24.77
CA ASP A 398 -27.02 -32.88 24.12
C ASP A 398 -26.24 -31.85 24.93
N TYR A 399 -25.25 -31.25 24.26
CA TYR A 399 -24.36 -30.21 24.80
C TYR A 399 -24.65 -28.84 24.20
N SER A 400 -25.78 -28.65 23.50
CA SER A 400 -26.13 -27.39 22.85
C SER A 400 -26.47 -26.27 23.83
N GLU A 401 -26.95 -26.64 25.01
CA GLU A 401 -27.31 -25.71 26.10
C GLU A 401 -26.16 -25.55 27.11
N THR A 402 -26.33 -24.61 28.01
CA THR A 402 -25.35 -24.34 29.09
C THR A 402 -25.12 -25.55 29.99
N GLN A 403 -26.14 -26.39 30.17
CA GLN A 403 -26.09 -27.59 30.97
C GLN A 403 -26.31 -28.81 30.07
N PRO A 404 -25.46 -29.88 30.17
CA PRO A 404 -25.66 -31.11 29.44
C PRO A 404 -27.02 -31.76 29.75
N GLN A 405 -27.72 -32.21 28.70
CA GLN A 405 -29.07 -32.77 28.87
C GLN A 405 -29.27 -34.05 28.04
N ILE A 406 -30.16 -34.91 28.53
CA ILE A 406 -30.62 -36.11 27.84
C ILE A 406 -32.12 -36.24 27.91
N ALA A 407 -32.74 -36.73 26.85
CA ALA A 407 -34.15 -37.12 26.84
C ALA A 407 -34.26 -38.63 26.93
N LEU A 408 -34.91 -39.10 27.98
CA LEU A 408 -35.14 -40.56 28.18
C LEU A 408 -36.40 -40.85 28.97
N ARG A 409 -36.90 -42.06 28.88
CA ARG A 409 -38.06 -42.53 29.67
C ARG A 409 -37.59 -42.83 31.09
N LEU A 410 -38.43 -42.52 32.11
CA LEU A 410 -38.15 -42.75 33.51
C LEU A 410 -37.69 -44.18 33.82
N GLN A 411 -38.24 -45.16 33.10
CA GLN A 411 -37.91 -46.58 33.25
C GLN A 411 -36.44 -46.91 32.90
N GLU A 412 -35.78 -46.09 32.06
CA GLU A 412 -34.41 -46.27 31.63
C GLU A 412 -33.37 -45.84 32.69
N VAL A 413 -33.81 -45.13 33.74
CA VAL A 413 -32.95 -44.74 34.87
C VAL A 413 -33.17 -45.60 36.13
N PHE A 414 -34.05 -46.61 36.06
CA PHE A 414 -34.25 -47.51 37.21
C PHE A 414 -32.94 -48.26 37.53
N GLY A 415 -32.57 -48.25 38.83
CA GLY A 415 -31.30 -48.76 39.32
C GLY A 415 -30.19 -47.70 39.43
N THR A 416 -30.42 -46.47 38.98
CA THR A 416 -29.51 -45.36 39.20
C THR A 416 -29.65 -44.85 40.63
N THR A 417 -28.64 -45.00 41.45
CA THR A 417 -28.61 -44.59 42.86
C THR A 417 -27.94 -43.24 43.08
N ARG A 418 -27.20 -42.73 42.09
CA ARG A 418 -26.54 -41.42 42.11
C ARG A 418 -26.86 -40.66 40.85
N HIS A 419 -27.08 -39.37 40.97
CA HIS A 419 -27.33 -38.52 39.81
C HIS A 419 -26.08 -38.47 38.91
N PRO A 420 -26.21 -38.71 37.57
CA PRO A 420 -25.08 -38.65 36.66
C PRO A 420 -24.49 -37.24 36.61
N MET A 421 -23.16 -37.15 36.62
CA MET A 421 -22.42 -35.90 36.56
C MET A 421 -21.60 -35.89 35.28
N ILE A 422 -21.56 -34.74 34.58
CA ILE A 422 -20.78 -34.48 33.40
C ILE A 422 -19.87 -33.27 33.64
N ALA A 423 -18.59 -33.45 33.59
CA ALA A 423 -17.59 -32.39 33.88
C ALA A 423 -17.89 -31.62 35.20
N GLY A 424 -18.35 -32.34 36.26
CA GLY A 424 -18.69 -31.74 37.54
C GLY A 424 -20.08 -31.09 37.60
N GLN A 425 -20.85 -31.10 36.53
CA GLN A 425 -22.23 -30.56 36.48
C GLN A 425 -23.26 -31.69 36.46
N PRO A 426 -24.43 -31.54 37.08
CA PRO A 426 -25.50 -32.55 37.03
C PRO A 426 -26.07 -32.64 35.61
N LEU A 427 -26.23 -33.88 35.09
CA LEU A 427 -26.85 -34.13 33.81
C LEU A 427 -28.36 -33.88 33.89
N GLN A 428 -28.88 -32.96 33.11
CA GLN A 428 -30.33 -32.71 33.08
C GLN A 428 -31.04 -33.85 32.35
N ILE A 429 -32.06 -34.43 32.99
CA ILE A 429 -32.85 -35.51 32.44
C ILE A 429 -34.27 -34.96 32.15
N THR A 430 -34.68 -35.01 30.88
CA THR A 430 -35.98 -34.56 30.40
C THR A 430 -36.83 -35.71 29.88
#